data_dadd2de69bcf3ed4745a1bdde0ce58a7
#
_entry.id   dadd2de69bcf3ed4745a1bdde0ce58a7
#
_cell.length_a   1.000
_cell.length_b   1.000
_cell.length_c   1.000
_cell.angle_alpha   90.00
_cell.angle_beta   90.00
_cell.angle_gamma   90.00
#
_symmetry.space_group_name_H-M   'P 1'
#
loop_
_entity.id
_entity.type
_entity.pdbx_description
1 polymer ?
#
loop_
_entity_poly.entity_id
_entity_poly.type
_entity_poly.pdbx_seq_one_letter_code
_entity_poly.pdbx_strand_id
1 'polypeptide(L)'
;MAPGLWGPSPPVVLLLLSLLGLAAAGKLLVTSVDGSPWFSIREGLDMLRQKGHEVVVVVPEVSLNIKTSENFVIKRYPVPFTQEDMDNAVKTLFRIIFEGGSFLERYFKGMENMKIVSDFIVSSCEQLLQNKELIRYLEESKFDAILTDPVIPCGVILAEHLSLPSVYFLRGIPCGLDFEASQCPNPPSYVPRSFSDLTDQMTFFQRVKNLLFDTQNLFLCDFAFEPYSKLASEFLQREVTVQDLLRNGSVWLLRMEFVLDYPRPLMPNMIPIGGANCAHKELPQEFEAVVNASGEHGIVVFSLGSMVSEIPMKKAMEIAEALGTVPQTVFWRYTGKAPPNLPKNVKLVKWLPQNDLLAHPKTRAFITHGGSHGVYEGICNAVPMVLMPLFGDQMDNAKRVESRGAGLTLNILEMTSSDISNALKAVINDKKYKENIQRLSDLHLDRPIHPLDLAVHWVEFVMRHKGAPHLRPAAHDLNWVQYHSLDVIAFLAAVTLLSLFISFKCCLCCCRRFCCKKGRTGKATKAKSH
;
A
#
# COMPACT_ATOMS: atom_id res chain seq x y z
N MET A 1 -13.11 68.16 13.68
CA MET A 1 -12.80 67.07 14.63
C MET A 1 -13.32 65.76 14.04
N ALA A 2 -12.41 64.92 13.56
CA ALA A 2 -12.77 63.60 13.05
C ALA A 2 -12.86 62.61 14.23
N PRO A 3 -13.86 61.69 14.28
CA PRO A 3 -13.92 60.70 15.33
C PRO A 3 -12.84 59.63 15.10
N GLY A 4 -11.96 59.44 16.09
CA GLY A 4 -10.92 58.41 16.07
C GLY A 4 -11.56 57.02 16.08
N LEU A 5 -11.22 56.22 15.07
CA LEU A 5 -11.51 54.78 15.01
C LEU A 5 -10.69 54.05 16.11
N TRP A 6 -11.35 53.69 17.19
CA TRP A 6 -10.78 52.80 18.21
C TRP A 6 -10.70 51.40 17.61
N GLY A 7 -9.52 50.97 17.19
CA GLY A 7 -9.26 49.59 16.85
C GLY A 7 -9.39 48.68 18.09
N PRO A 8 -9.76 47.39 17.94
CA PRO A 8 -9.86 46.50 19.07
C PRO A 8 -8.51 46.38 19.79
N SER A 9 -8.55 46.34 21.12
CA SER A 9 -7.35 46.27 21.96
C SER A 9 -6.59 44.94 21.70
N PRO A 10 -5.23 44.95 21.80
CA PRO A 10 -4.43 43.75 21.56
C PRO A 10 -4.90 42.45 22.25
N PRO A 11 -5.39 42.46 23.50
CA PRO A 11 -5.93 41.25 24.12
C PRO A 11 -7.23 40.73 23.47
N VAL A 12 -8.06 41.61 22.90
CA VAL A 12 -9.28 41.22 22.16
C VAL A 12 -8.93 40.57 20.84
N VAL A 13 -7.90 41.07 20.14
CA VAL A 13 -7.39 40.46 18.90
C VAL A 13 -6.76 39.11 19.19
N LEU A 14 -5.98 38.96 20.27
CA LEU A 14 -5.42 37.69 20.73
C LEU A 14 -6.50 36.70 21.14
N LEU A 15 -7.56 37.13 21.82
CA LEU A 15 -8.69 36.30 22.20
C LEU A 15 -9.49 35.85 20.97
N LEU A 16 -9.70 36.74 19.98
CA LEU A 16 -10.35 36.38 18.72
C LEU A 16 -9.49 35.43 17.89
N LEU A 17 -8.16 35.60 17.86
CA LEU A 17 -7.25 34.67 17.19
C LEU A 17 -7.21 33.30 17.90
N SER A 18 -7.26 33.25 19.22
CA SER A 18 -7.34 32.00 19.97
C SER A 18 -8.69 31.28 19.78
N LEU A 19 -9.78 32.02 19.69
CA LEU A 19 -11.12 31.49 19.38
C LEU A 19 -11.23 30.99 17.93
N LEU A 20 -10.55 31.65 16.97
CA LEU A 20 -10.46 31.18 15.59
C LEU A 20 -9.61 29.91 15.48
N GLY A 21 -8.54 29.77 16.29
CA GLY A 21 -7.75 28.53 16.40
C GLY A 21 -8.54 27.35 16.99
N LEU A 22 -9.39 27.62 17.98
CA LEU A 22 -10.29 26.60 18.59
C LEU A 22 -11.45 26.20 17.66
N ALA A 23 -11.88 27.09 16.76
CA ALA A 23 -12.93 26.81 15.78
C ALA A 23 -12.46 25.87 14.63
N ALA A 24 -11.16 25.63 14.51
CA ALA A 24 -10.57 24.74 13.49
C ALA A 24 -10.31 23.31 14.00
N ALA A 25 -10.46 23.05 15.31
CA ALA A 25 -10.27 21.74 15.91
C ALA A 25 -11.40 20.78 15.50
N GLY A 26 -11.03 19.61 14.99
CA GLY A 26 -11.98 18.57 14.59
C GLY A 26 -11.72 17.27 15.34
N LYS A 27 -12.62 16.29 15.17
CA LYS A 27 -12.57 14.99 15.83
C LYS A 27 -12.41 13.87 14.81
N LEU A 28 -11.30 13.15 14.89
CA LEU A 28 -10.94 12.08 13.96
C LEU A 28 -11.12 10.71 14.62
N LEU A 29 -11.87 9.83 13.96
CA LEU A 29 -11.90 8.41 14.29
C LEU A 29 -10.78 7.69 13.53
N VAL A 30 -10.07 6.79 14.20
CA VAL A 30 -8.99 6.00 13.60
C VAL A 30 -9.23 4.51 13.89
N THR A 31 -9.22 3.71 12.83
CA THR A 31 -9.08 2.26 12.95
C THR A 31 -7.82 1.86 12.19
N SER A 32 -6.87 1.26 12.87
CA SER A 32 -5.55 0.96 12.29
C SER A 32 -5.26 -0.52 12.28
N VAL A 33 -4.52 -0.96 11.28
CA VAL A 33 -3.88 -2.28 11.24
C VAL A 33 -2.63 -2.25 12.10
N ASP A 34 -2.42 -3.30 12.86
CA ASP A 34 -1.24 -3.49 13.72
C ASP A 34 0.06 -3.65 12.90
N GLY A 35 1.19 -3.45 13.54
CA GLY A 35 2.51 -3.56 12.91
C GLY A 35 2.98 -2.28 12.21
N SER A 36 3.62 -2.43 11.04
CA SER A 36 4.21 -1.30 10.31
C SER A 36 3.19 -0.24 9.84
N PRO A 37 1.94 -0.56 9.50
CA PRO A 37 0.92 0.46 9.23
C PRO A 37 0.69 1.39 10.42
N TRP A 38 0.59 0.84 11.64
CA TRP A 38 0.45 1.65 12.86
C TRP A 38 1.63 2.59 13.07
N PHE A 39 2.87 2.09 12.94
CA PHE A 39 4.07 2.93 13.10
C PHE A 39 4.11 4.06 12.06
N SER A 40 3.65 3.79 10.84
CA SER A 40 3.62 4.80 9.78
C SER A 40 2.56 5.88 10.00
N ILE A 41 1.36 5.52 10.49
CA ILE A 41 0.26 6.47 10.66
C ILE A 41 0.42 7.32 11.91
N ARG A 42 1.04 6.76 12.96
CA ARG A 42 1.14 7.37 14.29
C ARG A 42 1.75 8.77 14.27
N GLU A 43 2.81 8.98 13.49
CA GLU A 43 3.46 10.30 13.39
C GLU A 43 2.49 11.36 12.82
N GLY A 44 1.69 10.99 11.82
CA GLY A 44 0.65 11.87 11.29
C GLY A 44 -0.45 12.18 12.32
N LEU A 45 -0.82 11.19 13.16
CA LEU A 45 -1.79 11.39 14.24
C LEU A 45 -1.21 12.32 15.33
N ASP A 46 0.08 12.19 15.67
CA ASP A 46 0.76 13.09 16.60
C ASP A 46 0.75 14.54 16.07
N MET A 47 0.97 14.74 14.77
CA MET A 47 0.89 16.08 14.15
C MET A 47 -0.54 16.63 14.17
N LEU A 48 -1.56 15.83 13.89
CA LEU A 48 -2.97 16.26 13.97
C LEU A 48 -3.33 16.68 15.38
N ARG A 49 -2.89 15.94 16.39
CA ARG A 49 -3.09 16.29 17.79
C ARG A 49 -2.39 17.60 18.17
N GLN A 50 -1.14 17.80 17.70
CA GLN A 50 -0.41 19.07 17.93
C GLN A 50 -1.13 20.28 17.31
N LYS A 51 -1.87 20.06 16.21
CA LYS A 51 -2.74 21.09 15.61
C LYS A 51 -4.08 21.28 16.32
N GLY A 52 -4.33 20.54 17.42
CA GLY A 52 -5.51 20.69 18.27
C GLY A 52 -6.66 19.74 17.96
N HIS A 53 -6.51 18.79 17.03
CA HIS A 53 -7.55 17.81 16.74
C HIS A 53 -7.65 16.74 17.83
N GLU A 54 -8.87 16.30 18.12
CA GLU A 54 -9.12 15.13 18.96
C GLU A 54 -8.99 13.86 18.10
N VAL A 55 -8.16 12.93 18.55
CA VAL A 55 -7.93 11.65 17.86
C VAL A 55 -8.39 10.51 18.75
N VAL A 56 -9.35 9.72 18.28
CA VAL A 56 -9.85 8.52 18.95
C VAL A 56 -9.48 7.30 18.14
N VAL A 57 -8.70 6.41 18.73
CA VAL A 57 -8.21 5.18 18.09
C VAL A 57 -8.99 3.97 18.63
N VAL A 58 -9.63 3.22 17.76
CA VAL A 58 -10.36 2.00 18.10
C VAL A 58 -9.53 0.78 17.72
N VAL A 59 -9.26 -0.09 18.70
CA VAL A 59 -8.40 -1.27 18.52
C VAL A 59 -8.91 -2.43 19.39
N PRO A 60 -8.62 -3.69 19.01
CA PRO A 60 -8.91 -4.83 19.88
C PRO A 60 -8.07 -4.81 21.16
N GLU A 61 -8.49 -5.51 22.19
CA GLU A 61 -7.71 -5.69 23.43
C GLU A 61 -6.39 -6.42 23.14
N VAL A 62 -6.44 -7.40 22.27
CA VAL A 62 -5.25 -8.14 21.78
C VAL A 62 -4.62 -7.37 20.63
N SER A 63 -3.38 -6.91 20.82
CA SER A 63 -2.64 -6.11 19.84
C SER A 63 -1.15 -6.38 19.98
N LEU A 64 -0.44 -6.51 18.87
CA LEU A 64 1.00 -6.79 18.86
C LEU A 64 1.83 -5.55 19.19
N ASN A 65 1.42 -4.38 18.70
CA ASN A 65 2.24 -3.16 18.75
C ASN A 65 1.51 -1.92 19.29
N ILE A 66 0.16 -1.90 19.29
CA ILE A 66 -0.60 -0.73 19.71
C ILE A 66 -0.77 -0.77 21.24
N LYS A 67 0.08 -0.02 21.93
CA LYS A 67 0.04 0.12 23.39
C LYS A 67 -0.82 1.32 23.80
N THR A 68 -1.07 1.46 25.11
CA THR A 68 -1.67 2.67 25.69
C THR A 68 -0.82 3.89 25.30
N SER A 69 -1.47 4.99 25.00
CA SER A 69 -0.84 6.26 24.64
C SER A 69 -1.43 7.38 25.48
N GLU A 70 -0.60 8.30 25.93
CA GLU A 70 -1.06 9.55 26.57
C GLU A 70 -1.52 10.58 25.51
N ASN A 71 -1.16 10.33 24.25
CA ASN A 71 -1.41 11.25 23.14
C ASN A 71 -2.78 11.07 22.49
N PHE A 72 -3.39 9.87 22.58
CA PHE A 72 -4.64 9.53 21.91
C PHE A 72 -5.64 8.90 22.86
N VAL A 73 -6.92 9.14 22.62
CA VAL A 73 -7.99 8.39 23.29
C VAL A 73 -8.06 7.00 22.63
N ILE A 74 -7.59 5.97 23.33
CA ILE A 74 -7.64 4.60 22.83
C ILE A 74 -8.86 3.90 23.40
N LYS A 75 -9.78 3.45 22.54
CA LYS A 75 -10.93 2.63 22.87
C LYS A 75 -10.65 1.19 22.47
N ARG A 76 -10.63 0.29 23.45
CA ARG A 76 -10.41 -1.13 23.25
C ARG A 76 -11.71 -1.91 23.31
N TYR A 77 -11.83 -2.93 22.49
CA TYR A 77 -12.96 -3.86 22.52
C TYR A 77 -12.46 -5.29 22.72
N PRO A 78 -13.24 -6.14 23.43
CA PRO A 78 -12.87 -7.51 23.71
C PRO A 78 -12.87 -8.36 22.44
N VAL A 79 -12.02 -9.37 22.42
CA VAL A 79 -11.95 -10.37 21.35
C VAL A 79 -11.92 -11.77 21.94
N PRO A 80 -12.41 -12.83 21.24
CA PRO A 80 -12.56 -14.19 21.77
C PRO A 80 -11.27 -15.02 21.72
N PHE A 81 -10.10 -14.38 21.71
CA PHE A 81 -8.79 -15.01 21.68
C PHE A 81 -7.80 -14.24 22.54
N THR A 82 -6.76 -14.93 23.00
CA THR A 82 -5.72 -14.35 23.86
C THR A 82 -4.55 -13.78 23.05
N GLN A 83 -3.70 -12.99 23.72
CA GLN A 83 -2.43 -12.54 23.13
C GLN A 83 -1.53 -13.73 22.75
N GLU A 84 -1.55 -14.78 23.55
CA GLU A 84 -0.77 -16.00 23.30
C GLU A 84 -1.24 -16.75 22.04
N ASP A 85 -2.56 -16.83 21.82
CA ASP A 85 -3.13 -17.42 20.60
C ASP A 85 -2.68 -16.68 19.36
N MET A 86 -2.76 -15.34 19.37
CA MET A 86 -2.32 -14.49 18.27
C MET A 86 -0.81 -14.61 18.03
N ASP A 87 -0.01 -14.53 19.09
CA ASP A 87 1.45 -14.65 19.01
C ASP A 87 1.87 -16.01 18.44
N ASN A 88 1.20 -17.09 18.84
CA ASN A 88 1.46 -18.45 18.35
C ASN A 88 1.06 -18.62 16.88
N ALA A 89 -0.08 -18.07 16.47
CA ALA A 89 -0.52 -18.10 15.07
C ALA A 89 0.46 -17.34 14.17
N VAL A 90 0.87 -16.12 14.57
CA VAL A 90 1.85 -15.31 13.84
C VAL A 90 3.22 -15.98 13.79
N LYS A 91 3.71 -16.53 14.90
CA LYS A 91 4.98 -17.29 14.94
C LYS A 91 4.94 -18.51 14.03
N THR A 92 3.82 -19.23 14.02
CA THR A 92 3.65 -20.42 13.16
C THR A 92 3.64 -20.04 11.69
N LEU A 93 2.93 -18.96 11.32
CA LEU A 93 2.92 -18.43 9.95
C LEU A 93 4.33 -18.10 9.47
N PHE A 94 5.13 -17.42 10.28
CA PHE A 94 6.51 -17.08 9.92
C PHE A 94 7.45 -18.28 9.93
N ARG A 95 7.26 -19.25 10.83
CA ARG A 95 8.08 -20.46 10.85
C ARG A 95 7.95 -21.26 9.55
N ILE A 96 6.74 -21.38 8.99
CA ILE A 96 6.47 -22.09 7.73
C ILE A 96 7.27 -21.51 6.55
N ILE A 97 7.53 -20.20 6.56
CA ILE A 97 8.36 -19.56 5.53
C ILE A 97 9.74 -20.20 5.45
N PHE A 98 10.30 -20.65 6.57
CA PHE A 98 11.62 -21.25 6.66
C PHE A 98 11.60 -22.79 6.62
N GLU A 99 10.43 -23.43 6.56
CA GLU A 99 10.32 -24.89 6.47
C GLU A 99 10.68 -25.37 5.06
N GLY A 100 11.48 -26.44 5.01
CA GLY A 100 11.74 -27.18 3.78
C GLY A 100 10.50 -27.97 3.34
N GLY A 101 10.51 -28.46 2.11
CA GLY A 101 9.43 -29.28 1.55
C GLY A 101 9.14 -28.94 0.10
N SER A 102 8.23 -29.70 -0.52
CA SER A 102 7.81 -29.41 -1.89
C SER A 102 7.05 -28.08 -1.95
N PHE A 103 7.02 -27.47 -3.14
CA PHE A 103 6.27 -26.23 -3.38
C PHE A 103 4.79 -26.37 -2.97
N LEU A 104 4.13 -27.46 -3.34
CA LEU A 104 2.73 -27.69 -3.04
C LEU A 104 2.48 -27.84 -1.53
N GLU A 105 3.35 -28.58 -0.84
CA GLU A 105 3.22 -28.77 0.61
C GLU A 105 3.34 -27.44 1.35
N ARG A 106 4.32 -26.61 1.02
CA ARG A 106 4.50 -25.27 1.60
C ARG A 106 3.33 -24.35 1.27
N TYR A 107 2.82 -24.43 0.03
CA TYR A 107 1.66 -23.64 -0.41
C TYR A 107 0.42 -23.96 0.43
N PHE A 108 0.06 -25.25 0.58
CA PHE A 108 -1.12 -25.63 1.34
C PHE A 108 -0.98 -25.33 2.84
N LYS A 109 0.18 -25.58 3.44
CA LYS A 109 0.44 -25.20 4.84
C LYS A 109 0.37 -23.68 5.03
N GLY A 110 0.92 -22.91 4.11
CA GLY A 110 0.86 -21.46 4.13
C GLY A 110 -0.57 -20.93 4.06
N MET A 111 -1.39 -21.48 3.15
CA MET A 111 -2.81 -21.14 3.02
C MET A 111 -3.62 -21.47 4.27
N GLU A 112 -3.40 -22.65 4.87
CA GLU A 112 -4.08 -23.05 6.11
C GLU A 112 -3.77 -22.09 7.27
N ASN A 113 -2.49 -21.74 7.46
CA ASN A 113 -2.10 -20.84 8.52
C ASN A 113 -2.52 -19.38 8.24
N MET A 114 -2.50 -18.94 6.98
CA MET A 114 -3.04 -17.65 6.58
C MET A 114 -4.53 -17.55 6.91
N LYS A 115 -5.27 -18.66 6.69
CA LYS A 115 -6.69 -18.74 7.07
C LYS A 115 -6.89 -18.55 8.57
N ILE A 116 -6.08 -19.19 9.42
CA ILE A 116 -6.17 -19.05 10.89
C ILE A 116 -5.98 -17.59 11.31
N VAL A 117 -4.95 -16.91 10.79
CA VAL A 117 -4.72 -15.48 11.08
C VAL A 117 -5.86 -14.61 10.55
N SER A 118 -6.36 -14.91 9.35
CA SER A 118 -7.52 -14.22 8.78
C SER A 118 -8.78 -14.39 9.64
N ASP A 119 -9.03 -15.60 10.14
CA ASP A 119 -10.19 -15.88 11.01
C ASP A 119 -10.12 -15.07 12.32
N PHE A 120 -8.93 -14.87 12.91
CA PHE A 120 -8.76 -13.96 14.06
C PHE A 120 -9.09 -12.50 13.72
N ILE A 121 -8.65 -12.04 12.56
CA ILE A 121 -8.88 -10.64 12.13
C ILE A 121 -10.36 -10.43 11.80
N VAL A 122 -11.01 -11.37 11.11
CA VAL A 122 -12.46 -11.33 10.82
C VAL A 122 -13.27 -11.38 12.10
N SER A 123 -12.93 -12.29 13.04
CA SER A 123 -13.59 -12.39 14.35
C SER A 123 -13.42 -11.09 15.16
N SER A 124 -12.24 -10.49 15.12
CA SER A 124 -12.01 -9.18 15.74
C SER A 124 -12.94 -8.10 15.17
N CYS A 125 -13.13 -8.09 13.85
CA CYS A 125 -14.07 -7.18 13.18
C CYS A 125 -15.52 -7.42 13.62
N GLU A 126 -15.93 -8.68 13.68
CA GLU A 126 -17.26 -9.06 14.15
C GLU A 126 -17.53 -8.56 15.57
N GLN A 127 -16.58 -8.78 16.50
CA GLN A 127 -16.70 -8.31 17.88
C GLN A 127 -16.80 -6.79 17.98
N LEU A 128 -16.06 -6.06 17.14
CA LEU A 128 -16.18 -4.60 17.06
C LEU A 128 -17.59 -4.18 16.67
N LEU A 129 -18.14 -4.75 15.59
CA LEU A 129 -19.44 -4.39 15.04
C LEU A 129 -20.60 -4.82 15.95
N GLN A 130 -20.44 -5.91 16.72
CA GLN A 130 -21.42 -6.40 17.69
C GLN A 130 -21.36 -5.69 19.04
N ASN A 131 -20.33 -4.88 19.33
CA ASN A 131 -20.17 -4.16 20.59
C ASN A 131 -21.10 -2.94 20.65
N LYS A 132 -22.34 -3.16 21.09
CA LYS A 132 -23.40 -2.14 21.15
C LYS A 132 -23.02 -0.89 21.95
N GLU A 133 -22.25 -1.05 23.02
CA GLU A 133 -21.81 0.07 23.87
C GLU A 133 -20.81 0.94 23.12
N LEU A 134 -19.81 0.31 22.49
CA LEU A 134 -18.81 1.02 21.69
C LEU A 134 -19.44 1.69 20.45
N ILE A 135 -20.30 0.99 19.72
CA ILE A 135 -20.99 1.56 18.56
C ILE A 135 -21.80 2.79 18.96
N ARG A 136 -22.60 2.72 20.06
CA ARG A 136 -23.33 3.87 20.58
C ARG A 136 -22.39 5.04 20.93
N TYR A 137 -21.27 4.77 21.61
CA TYR A 137 -20.26 5.78 21.89
C TYR A 137 -19.74 6.45 20.61
N LEU A 138 -19.49 5.67 19.55
CA LEU A 138 -19.01 6.20 18.27
C LEU A 138 -20.08 7.07 17.58
N GLU A 139 -21.34 6.65 17.59
CA GLU A 139 -22.47 7.42 17.05
C GLU A 139 -22.67 8.77 17.79
N GLU A 140 -22.58 8.75 19.11
CA GLU A 140 -22.74 9.96 19.94
C GLU A 140 -21.55 10.92 19.86
N SER A 141 -20.37 10.42 19.48
CA SER A 141 -19.10 11.17 19.47
C SER A 141 -18.99 12.21 18.37
N LYS A 142 -19.81 12.15 17.31
CA LYS A 142 -19.88 13.11 16.19
C LYS A 142 -18.52 13.40 15.56
N PHE A 143 -17.87 12.39 15.02
CA PHE A 143 -16.61 12.52 14.31
C PHE A 143 -16.76 13.31 13.00
N ASP A 144 -15.68 13.93 12.55
CA ASP A 144 -15.62 14.68 11.30
C ASP A 144 -15.20 13.82 10.11
N ALA A 145 -14.37 12.80 10.36
CA ALA A 145 -13.91 11.84 9.38
C ALA A 145 -13.41 10.56 10.07
N ILE A 146 -13.21 9.52 9.29
CA ILE A 146 -12.49 8.31 9.71
C ILE A 146 -11.23 8.11 8.88
N LEU A 147 -10.13 7.76 9.56
CA LEU A 147 -8.85 7.38 8.95
C LEU A 147 -8.64 5.88 9.19
N THR A 148 -8.52 5.10 8.13
CA THR A 148 -8.42 3.64 8.24
C THR A 148 -7.49 3.04 7.18
N ASP A 149 -6.93 1.86 7.47
CA ASP A 149 -6.30 1.01 6.47
C ASP A 149 -7.36 0.04 5.91
N PRO A 150 -7.77 0.19 4.64
CA PRO A 150 -8.86 -0.60 4.05
C PRO A 150 -8.46 -2.04 3.72
N VAL A 151 -7.20 -2.45 3.91
CA VAL A 151 -6.78 -3.87 3.81
C VAL A 151 -7.55 -4.73 4.82
N ILE A 152 -7.90 -4.14 5.98
CA ILE A 152 -8.87 -4.72 6.92
C ILE A 152 -10.14 -3.85 6.89
N PRO A 153 -11.21 -4.28 6.20
CA PRO A 153 -12.35 -3.42 5.86
C PRO A 153 -13.23 -2.96 7.03
N CYS A 154 -12.92 -3.34 8.26
CA CYS A 154 -13.71 -2.98 9.44
C CYS A 154 -13.97 -1.48 9.60
N GLY A 155 -12.91 -0.67 9.40
CA GLY A 155 -13.05 0.78 9.44
C GLY A 155 -13.89 1.34 8.30
N VAL A 156 -13.88 0.65 7.14
CA VAL A 156 -14.71 1.02 5.99
C VAL A 156 -16.19 0.75 6.29
N ILE A 157 -16.51 -0.37 6.95
CA ILE A 157 -17.88 -0.70 7.39
C ILE A 157 -18.37 0.32 8.43
N LEU A 158 -17.52 0.69 9.38
CA LEU A 158 -17.84 1.74 10.36
C LEU A 158 -18.06 3.11 9.71
N ALA A 159 -17.25 3.47 8.72
CA ALA A 159 -17.42 4.72 7.96
C ALA A 159 -18.82 4.83 7.34
N GLU A 160 -19.26 3.75 6.71
CA GLU A 160 -20.60 3.66 6.10
C GLU A 160 -21.71 3.77 7.15
N HIS A 161 -21.62 3.00 8.25
CA HIS A 161 -22.60 3.02 9.32
C HIS A 161 -22.74 4.41 9.98
N LEU A 162 -21.61 5.06 10.26
CA LEU A 162 -21.56 6.37 10.91
C LEU A 162 -21.77 7.53 9.92
N SER A 163 -21.92 7.24 8.62
CA SER A 163 -21.99 8.23 7.52
C SER A 163 -20.80 9.21 7.56
N LEU A 164 -19.61 8.72 7.85
CA LEU A 164 -18.39 9.51 7.93
C LEU A 164 -17.62 9.47 6.60
N PRO A 165 -17.09 10.61 6.13
CA PRO A 165 -16.15 10.61 5.04
C PRO A 165 -14.86 9.88 5.47
N SER A 166 -14.35 9.01 4.57
CA SER A 166 -13.21 8.16 4.88
C SER A 166 -11.94 8.62 4.16
N VAL A 167 -10.83 8.55 4.89
CA VAL A 167 -9.48 8.65 4.36
C VAL A 167 -8.81 7.29 4.52
N TYR A 168 -8.35 6.72 3.42
CA TYR A 168 -7.66 5.45 3.41
C TYR A 168 -6.14 5.65 3.44
N PHE A 169 -5.46 4.94 4.33
CA PHE A 169 -4.01 5.00 4.49
C PHE A 169 -3.41 3.62 4.30
N LEU A 170 -2.81 3.36 3.14
CA LEU A 170 -2.42 2.01 2.74
C LEU A 170 -1.18 1.97 1.85
N ARG A 171 -0.58 0.79 1.72
CA ARG A 171 0.43 0.51 0.68
C ARG A 171 -0.24 0.11 -0.65
N GLY A 172 -1.29 -0.66 -0.58
CA GLY A 172 -2.11 -1.20 -1.66
C GLY A 172 -2.94 -2.36 -1.12
N ILE A 173 -4.05 -2.65 -1.76
CA ILE A 173 -4.87 -3.82 -1.44
C ILE A 173 -4.40 -4.98 -2.33
N PRO A 174 -4.17 -6.19 -1.77
CA PRO A 174 -3.91 -7.38 -2.58
C PRO A 174 -4.94 -7.51 -3.70
N CYS A 175 -4.56 -8.09 -4.82
CA CYS A 175 -5.38 -8.24 -6.03
C CYS A 175 -5.80 -6.93 -6.77
N GLY A 176 -5.37 -5.76 -6.28
CA GLY A 176 -5.66 -4.48 -6.95
C GLY A 176 -7.06 -3.94 -6.74
N LEU A 177 -7.75 -4.38 -5.68
CA LEU A 177 -9.11 -3.94 -5.34
C LEU A 177 -9.21 -2.43 -5.10
N ASP A 178 -8.14 -1.79 -4.65
CA ASP A 178 -8.00 -0.34 -4.53
C ASP A 178 -8.14 0.38 -5.88
N PHE A 179 -7.52 -0.14 -6.95
CA PHE A 179 -7.63 0.41 -8.30
C PHE A 179 -9.00 0.11 -8.92
N GLU A 180 -9.54 -1.05 -8.66
CA GLU A 180 -10.87 -1.43 -9.13
C GLU A 180 -11.97 -0.59 -8.45
N ALA A 181 -11.93 -0.48 -7.11
CA ALA A 181 -12.87 0.31 -6.34
C ALA A 181 -12.81 1.81 -6.71
N SER A 182 -11.63 2.36 -7.01
CA SER A 182 -11.47 3.75 -7.42
C SER A 182 -11.71 4.01 -8.90
N GLN A 183 -12.05 2.98 -9.71
CA GLN A 183 -12.13 3.04 -11.17
C GLN A 183 -10.83 3.51 -11.85
N CYS A 184 -9.70 3.25 -11.21
CA CYS A 184 -8.39 3.62 -11.73
C CYS A 184 -7.93 2.64 -12.81
N PRO A 185 -7.51 3.11 -14.00
CA PRO A 185 -6.97 2.24 -15.03
C PRO A 185 -5.77 1.43 -14.52
N ASN A 186 -5.83 0.11 -14.74
CA ASN A 186 -4.81 -0.83 -14.28
C ASN A 186 -4.39 -1.80 -15.40
N PRO A 187 -3.78 -1.30 -16.51
CA PRO A 187 -3.48 -2.12 -17.68
C PRO A 187 -2.40 -3.16 -17.40
N PRO A 188 -2.67 -4.47 -17.59
CA PRO A 188 -1.71 -5.54 -17.30
C PRO A 188 -0.52 -5.59 -18.28
N SER A 189 -0.54 -4.77 -19.32
CA SER A 189 0.53 -4.75 -20.32
C SER A 189 1.84 -4.14 -19.81
N TYR A 190 1.79 -3.25 -18.80
CA TYR A 190 2.97 -2.61 -18.21
C TYR A 190 2.86 -2.36 -16.70
N VAL A 191 1.69 -2.58 -16.08
CA VAL A 191 1.54 -2.51 -14.62
C VAL A 191 1.69 -3.91 -14.04
N PRO A 192 2.80 -4.21 -13.32
CA PRO A 192 2.99 -5.51 -12.70
C PRO A 192 1.93 -5.80 -11.64
N ARG A 193 1.43 -7.03 -11.64
CA ARG A 193 0.52 -7.51 -10.60
C ARG A 193 1.28 -7.83 -9.32
N SER A 194 0.65 -7.64 -8.19
CA SER A 194 1.22 -7.99 -6.89
C SER A 194 1.64 -9.47 -6.87
N PHE A 195 2.77 -9.75 -6.26
CA PHE A 195 3.38 -11.08 -6.14
C PHE A 195 3.88 -11.69 -7.47
N SER A 196 3.87 -10.95 -8.57
CA SER A 196 4.30 -11.47 -9.88
C SER A 196 5.83 -11.47 -10.07
N ASP A 197 6.57 -10.72 -9.26
CA ASP A 197 8.03 -10.51 -9.39
C ASP A 197 8.43 -9.93 -10.78
N LEU A 198 7.55 -9.11 -11.35
CA LEU A 198 7.74 -8.48 -12.64
C LEU A 198 8.11 -6.99 -12.50
N THR A 199 8.67 -6.44 -13.57
CA THR A 199 8.91 -4.99 -13.73
C THR A 199 7.89 -4.41 -14.72
N ASP A 200 7.85 -3.09 -14.86
CA ASP A 200 7.04 -2.39 -15.88
C ASP A 200 7.55 -2.63 -17.31
N GLN A 201 8.77 -3.14 -17.47
CA GLN A 201 9.36 -3.54 -18.76
C GLN A 201 9.25 -5.06 -18.92
N MET A 202 8.14 -5.52 -19.50
CA MET A 202 7.82 -6.93 -19.63
C MET A 202 8.00 -7.44 -21.07
N THR A 203 8.67 -8.57 -21.21
CA THR A 203 8.66 -9.37 -22.46
C THR A 203 7.24 -9.92 -22.71
N PHE A 204 6.99 -10.46 -23.91
CA PHE A 204 5.71 -11.07 -24.24
C PHE A 204 5.28 -12.14 -23.21
N PHE A 205 6.15 -13.07 -22.87
CA PHE A 205 5.83 -14.13 -21.89
C PHE A 205 5.64 -13.60 -20.46
N GLN A 206 6.35 -12.55 -20.09
CA GLN A 206 6.11 -11.88 -18.80
C GLN A 206 4.75 -11.20 -18.77
N ARG A 207 4.28 -10.58 -19.87
CA ARG A 207 2.91 -10.06 -19.97
C ARG A 207 1.85 -11.16 -19.88
N VAL A 208 2.11 -12.33 -20.48
CA VAL A 208 1.25 -13.52 -20.33
C VAL A 208 1.19 -13.94 -18.85
N LYS A 209 2.35 -14.05 -18.19
CA LYS A 209 2.42 -14.33 -16.75
C LYS A 209 1.61 -13.30 -15.95
N ASN A 210 1.80 -12.01 -16.22
CA ASN A 210 1.12 -10.92 -15.51
C ASN A 210 -0.42 -11.01 -15.66
N LEU A 211 -0.92 -11.34 -16.85
CA LEU A 211 -2.35 -11.53 -17.10
C LEU A 211 -2.90 -12.76 -16.37
N LEU A 212 -2.14 -13.86 -16.26
CA LEU A 212 -2.54 -15.02 -15.48
C LEU A 212 -2.63 -14.71 -13.98
N PHE A 213 -1.68 -13.91 -13.46
CA PHE A 213 -1.75 -13.41 -12.08
C PHE A 213 -2.97 -12.51 -11.84
N ASP A 214 -3.38 -11.73 -12.84
CA ASP A 214 -4.58 -10.91 -12.75
C ASP A 214 -5.84 -11.77 -12.53
N THR A 215 -5.97 -12.85 -13.31
CA THR A 215 -7.06 -13.81 -13.15
C THR A 215 -7.03 -14.51 -11.79
N GLN A 216 -5.84 -14.90 -11.31
CA GLN A 216 -5.69 -15.53 -10.00
C GLN A 216 -6.05 -14.58 -8.86
N ASN A 217 -5.72 -13.29 -9.00
CA ASN A 217 -6.03 -12.27 -8.01
C ASN A 217 -7.53 -12.06 -7.81
N LEU A 218 -8.37 -12.24 -8.82
CA LEU A 218 -9.83 -12.19 -8.67
C LEU A 218 -10.33 -13.21 -7.65
N PHE A 219 -9.91 -14.48 -7.77
CA PHE A 219 -10.27 -15.53 -6.80
C PHE A 219 -9.71 -15.26 -5.40
N LEU A 220 -8.51 -14.70 -5.31
CA LEU A 220 -7.92 -14.34 -4.01
C LEU A 220 -8.70 -13.22 -3.31
N CYS A 221 -9.18 -12.24 -4.06
CA CYS A 221 -10.02 -11.18 -3.54
C CYS A 221 -11.34 -11.70 -2.97
N ASP A 222 -12.05 -12.55 -3.71
CA ASP A 222 -13.30 -13.14 -3.25
C ASP A 222 -13.07 -13.89 -1.94
N PHE A 223 -12.04 -14.75 -1.89
CA PHE A 223 -11.71 -15.50 -0.68
C PHE A 223 -11.38 -14.59 0.52
N ALA A 224 -10.59 -13.53 0.30
CA ALA A 224 -10.12 -12.66 1.38
C ALA A 224 -11.21 -11.70 1.88
N PHE A 225 -12.09 -11.20 1.00
CA PHE A 225 -13.02 -10.11 1.32
C PHE A 225 -14.48 -10.54 1.45
N GLU A 226 -14.86 -11.75 1.01
CA GLU A 226 -16.22 -12.27 1.18
C GLU A 226 -16.68 -12.31 2.65
N PRO A 227 -15.86 -12.76 3.64
CA PRO A 227 -16.28 -12.73 5.04
C PRO A 227 -16.66 -11.34 5.53
N TYR A 228 -15.92 -10.31 5.09
CA TYR A 228 -16.22 -8.92 5.44
C TYR A 228 -17.46 -8.38 4.72
N SER A 229 -17.71 -8.81 3.49
CA SER A 229 -18.93 -8.46 2.76
C SER A 229 -20.17 -9.03 3.43
N LYS A 230 -20.10 -10.24 3.98
CA LYS A 230 -21.16 -10.84 4.80
C LYS A 230 -21.39 -10.04 6.07
N LEU A 231 -20.32 -9.77 6.85
CA LEU A 231 -20.41 -8.95 8.06
C LEU A 231 -21.00 -7.57 7.78
N ALA A 232 -20.58 -6.93 6.69
CA ALA A 232 -21.08 -5.62 6.30
C ALA A 232 -22.57 -5.68 5.96
N SER A 233 -23.00 -6.70 5.19
CA SER A 233 -24.40 -6.85 4.79
C SER A 233 -25.32 -7.12 6.01
N GLU A 234 -24.87 -7.94 6.95
CA GLU A 234 -25.59 -8.20 8.18
C GLU A 234 -25.66 -6.97 9.08
N PHE A 235 -24.55 -6.27 9.27
CA PHE A 235 -24.47 -5.09 10.14
C PHE A 235 -25.23 -3.90 9.56
N LEU A 236 -25.11 -3.62 8.27
CA LEU A 236 -25.78 -2.51 7.58
C LEU A 236 -27.22 -2.82 7.16
N GLN A 237 -27.71 -4.05 7.39
CA GLN A 237 -29.05 -4.51 7.04
C GLN A 237 -29.41 -4.33 5.54
N ARG A 238 -28.41 -4.46 4.65
CA ARG A 238 -28.57 -4.40 3.20
C ARG A 238 -27.45 -5.16 2.51
N GLU A 239 -27.70 -5.71 1.34
CA GLU A 239 -26.67 -6.39 0.55
C GLU A 239 -25.62 -5.39 0.08
N VAL A 240 -24.36 -5.62 0.42
CA VAL A 240 -23.22 -4.78 0.01
C VAL A 240 -21.93 -5.61 -0.02
N THR A 241 -21.04 -5.27 -0.94
CA THR A 241 -19.70 -5.82 -1.00
C THR A 241 -18.68 -4.85 -0.41
N VAL A 242 -17.51 -5.37 -0.02
CA VAL A 242 -16.38 -4.51 0.39
C VAL A 242 -16.01 -3.54 -0.73
N GLN A 243 -16.05 -3.98 -1.98
CA GLN A 243 -15.76 -3.12 -3.13
C GLN A 243 -16.73 -1.94 -3.23
N ASP A 244 -18.04 -2.16 -3.00
CA ASP A 244 -19.04 -1.09 -3.01
C ASP A 244 -18.76 -0.05 -1.92
N LEU A 245 -18.37 -0.50 -0.73
CA LEU A 245 -18.00 0.39 0.37
C LEU A 245 -16.72 1.18 0.08
N LEU A 246 -15.72 0.55 -0.50
CA LEU A 246 -14.45 1.19 -0.87
C LEU A 246 -14.63 2.31 -1.89
N ARG A 247 -15.62 2.21 -2.79
CA ARG A 247 -15.95 3.26 -3.79
C ARG A 247 -16.31 4.60 -3.16
N ASN A 248 -16.72 4.60 -1.88
CA ASN A 248 -17.09 5.80 -1.14
C ASN A 248 -15.88 6.52 -0.49
N GLY A 249 -14.66 5.97 -0.65
CA GLY A 249 -13.44 6.57 -0.12
C GLY A 249 -13.18 7.98 -0.65
N SER A 250 -13.09 8.95 0.24
CA SER A 250 -12.88 10.36 -0.12
C SER A 250 -11.47 10.58 -0.67
N VAL A 251 -10.45 10.10 0.05
CA VAL A 251 -9.04 10.25 -0.31
C VAL A 251 -8.29 8.95 0.03
N TRP A 252 -7.40 8.54 -0.87
CA TRP A 252 -6.52 7.40 -0.75
C TRP A 252 -5.08 7.88 -0.56
N LEU A 253 -4.56 7.84 0.65
CA LEU A 253 -3.18 8.16 0.97
C LEU A 253 -2.32 6.92 0.74
N LEU A 254 -1.70 6.86 -0.44
CA LEU A 254 -0.91 5.71 -0.87
C LEU A 254 0.52 5.82 -0.37
N ARG A 255 0.97 4.86 0.43
CA ARG A 255 2.38 4.77 0.89
C ARG A 255 3.29 4.30 -0.25
N MET A 256 3.20 4.98 -1.38
CA MET A 256 3.98 4.75 -2.58
C MET A 256 4.51 6.06 -3.14
N GLU A 257 5.54 5.96 -3.99
CA GLU A 257 6.11 7.11 -4.71
C GLU A 257 6.93 6.59 -5.90
N PHE A 258 6.91 7.34 -7.02
CA PHE A 258 7.44 6.88 -8.30
C PHE A 258 8.98 6.82 -8.40
N VAL A 259 9.71 7.27 -7.41
CA VAL A 259 11.15 6.97 -7.29
C VAL A 259 11.36 5.47 -7.04
N LEU A 260 10.49 4.82 -6.26
CA LEU A 260 10.51 3.38 -6.00
C LEU A 260 9.52 2.62 -6.88
N ASP A 261 8.26 3.03 -6.89
CA ASP A 261 7.21 2.36 -7.63
C ASP A 261 7.31 2.61 -9.14
N TYR A 262 6.83 1.68 -9.96
CA TYR A 262 6.79 1.87 -11.40
C TYR A 262 5.69 2.87 -11.77
N PRO A 263 5.94 3.78 -12.73
CA PRO A 263 4.94 4.74 -13.19
C PRO A 263 3.67 4.04 -13.67
N ARG A 264 2.54 4.50 -13.15
CA ARG A 264 1.21 3.96 -13.46
C ARG A 264 0.15 5.05 -13.32
N PRO A 265 -1.06 4.87 -13.89
CA PRO A 265 -2.17 5.78 -13.68
C PRO A 265 -2.57 5.87 -12.19
N LEU A 266 -2.95 7.05 -11.76
CA LEU A 266 -3.58 7.32 -10.47
C LEU A 266 -4.81 8.21 -10.70
N MET A 267 -5.79 8.10 -9.79
CA MET A 267 -6.98 8.95 -9.79
C MET A 267 -6.71 10.24 -8.99
N PRO A 268 -7.49 11.31 -9.22
CA PRO A 268 -7.30 12.60 -8.51
C PRO A 268 -7.34 12.50 -6.99
N ASN A 269 -8.07 11.54 -6.42
CA ASN A 269 -8.16 11.30 -4.99
C ASN A 269 -7.12 10.30 -4.46
N MET A 270 -6.20 9.81 -5.31
CA MET A 270 -5.08 8.95 -4.94
C MET A 270 -3.82 9.79 -4.75
N ILE A 271 -3.38 9.95 -3.52
CA ILE A 271 -2.28 10.85 -3.14
C ILE A 271 -1.05 10.04 -2.73
N PRO A 272 0.03 10.06 -3.50
CA PRO A 272 1.28 9.41 -3.13
C PRO A 272 1.94 10.09 -1.92
N ILE A 273 2.20 9.32 -0.86
CA ILE A 273 2.85 9.76 0.38
C ILE A 273 4.00 8.82 0.80
N GLY A 274 4.61 8.11 -0.16
CA GLY A 274 5.75 7.24 0.12
C GLY A 274 6.89 8.01 0.78
N GLY A 275 7.53 7.42 1.80
CA GLY A 275 8.59 8.06 2.59
C GLY A 275 8.09 9.08 3.62
N ALA A 276 6.84 9.00 4.04
CA ALA A 276 6.29 9.88 5.08
C ALA A 276 7.07 9.79 6.41
N ASN A 277 7.73 8.67 6.70
CA ASN A 277 8.45 8.39 7.94
C ASN A 277 9.98 8.46 7.78
N CYS A 278 10.49 9.41 7.02
CA CYS A 278 11.94 9.59 6.79
C CYS A 278 12.64 10.48 7.83
N ALA A 279 11.90 11.14 8.71
CA ALA A 279 12.50 11.95 9.75
C ALA A 279 13.29 11.07 10.75
N HIS A 280 14.50 11.50 11.10
CA HIS A 280 15.36 10.81 12.04
C HIS A 280 15.66 11.69 13.26
N LYS A 281 16.06 11.05 14.34
CA LYS A 281 16.45 11.68 15.61
C LYS A 281 17.91 11.39 15.90
N GLU A 282 18.45 12.09 16.89
CA GLU A 282 19.78 11.75 17.43
C GLU A 282 19.78 10.32 17.99
N LEU A 283 20.85 9.60 17.72
CA LEU A 283 21.03 8.25 18.25
C LEU A 283 21.11 8.25 19.78
N PRO A 284 20.49 7.28 20.46
CA PRO A 284 20.76 7.05 21.87
C PRO A 284 22.26 6.81 22.11
N GLN A 285 22.79 7.33 23.22
CA GLN A 285 24.21 7.32 23.54
C GLN A 285 24.84 5.91 23.48
N GLU A 286 24.09 4.88 23.85
CA GLU A 286 24.55 3.47 23.79
C GLU A 286 24.82 2.99 22.36
N PHE A 287 23.98 3.40 21.38
CA PHE A 287 24.21 3.09 19.97
C PHE A 287 25.32 3.94 19.37
N GLU A 288 25.32 5.24 19.68
CA GLU A 288 26.35 6.17 19.21
C GLU A 288 27.76 5.73 19.62
N ALA A 289 27.93 5.23 20.84
CA ALA A 289 29.23 4.71 21.33
C ALA A 289 29.72 3.52 20.47
N VAL A 290 28.83 2.59 20.11
CA VAL A 290 29.18 1.42 19.28
C VAL A 290 29.48 1.84 17.85
N VAL A 291 28.68 2.79 17.29
CA VAL A 291 28.91 3.34 15.95
C VAL A 291 30.28 4.04 15.89
N ASN A 292 30.63 4.82 16.91
CA ASN A 292 31.92 5.49 16.96
C ASN A 292 33.08 4.50 17.04
N ALA A 293 32.93 3.41 17.81
CA ALA A 293 33.93 2.35 17.92
C ALA A 293 34.11 1.52 16.62
N SER A 294 33.23 1.61 15.64
CA SER A 294 33.34 0.89 14.34
C SER A 294 34.48 1.43 13.45
N GLY A 295 35.08 2.56 13.79
CA GLY A 295 36.18 3.18 13.05
C GLY A 295 35.80 3.57 11.62
N GLU A 296 36.72 3.37 10.68
CA GLU A 296 36.54 3.69 9.26
C GLU A 296 35.65 2.68 8.51
N HIS A 297 35.54 1.46 9.01
CA HIS A 297 34.73 0.43 8.39
C HIS A 297 33.23 0.75 8.47
N GLY A 298 32.81 1.42 9.56
CA GLY A 298 31.43 1.81 9.76
C GLY A 298 30.53 0.63 10.14
N ILE A 299 29.23 0.79 9.93
CA ILE A 299 28.22 -0.14 10.38
C ILE A 299 27.36 -0.70 9.24
N VAL A 300 26.77 -1.86 9.51
CA VAL A 300 25.67 -2.47 8.76
C VAL A 300 24.47 -2.61 9.69
N VAL A 301 23.31 -2.20 9.23
CA VAL A 301 22.04 -2.38 9.93
C VAL A 301 21.35 -3.62 9.37
N PHE A 302 20.86 -4.51 10.23
CA PHE A 302 20.15 -5.70 9.81
C PHE A 302 18.83 -5.87 10.57
N SER A 303 17.71 -5.87 9.81
CA SER A 303 16.37 -6.06 10.35
C SER A 303 15.46 -6.78 9.36
N LEU A 304 14.77 -7.81 9.82
CA LEU A 304 13.69 -8.47 9.07
C LEU A 304 12.30 -7.88 9.40
N GLY A 305 12.26 -6.61 9.82
CA GLY A 305 11.06 -5.84 10.12
C GLY A 305 10.53 -6.01 11.54
N SER A 306 9.36 -5.45 11.82
CA SER A 306 8.80 -5.42 13.18
C SER A 306 8.25 -6.77 13.64
N MET A 307 7.86 -7.65 12.71
CA MET A 307 7.17 -8.90 12.99
C MET A 307 8.10 -10.11 13.06
N VAL A 308 9.19 -10.13 12.29
CA VAL A 308 10.13 -11.25 12.23
C VAL A 308 11.43 -10.87 12.94
N SER A 309 11.58 -11.31 14.17
CA SER A 309 12.79 -11.06 14.99
C SER A 309 13.47 -12.34 15.47
N GLU A 310 12.88 -13.49 15.17
CA GLU A 310 13.42 -14.82 15.45
C GLU A 310 13.31 -15.68 14.19
N ILE A 311 14.38 -16.42 13.87
CA ILE A 311 14.47 -17.30 12.71
C ILE A 311 15.06 -18.66 13.15
N PRO A 312 14.87 -19.74 12.37
CA PRO A 312 15.43 -21.04 12.73
C PRO A 312 16.95 -20.99 12.95
N MET A 313 17.43 -21.65 14.01
CA MET A 313 18.82 -21.60 14.44
C MET A 313 19.82 -21.92 13.32
N LYS A 314 19.51 -22.91 12.47
CA LYS A 314 20.37 -23.24 11.33
C LYS A 314 20.58 -22.02 10.42
N LYS A 315 19.51 -21.32 10.07
CA LYS A 315 19.57 -20.12 9.22
C LYS A 315 20.25 -18.95 9.94
N ALA A 316 20.02 -18.81 11.25
CA ALA A 316 20.70 -17.81 12.06
C ALA A 316 22.23 -18.04 12.11
N MET A 317 22.67 -19.30 12.16
CA MET A 317 24.10 -19.65 12.10
C MET A 317 24.72 -19.36 10.73
N GLU A 318 24.04 -19.67 9.62
CA GLU A 318 24.47 -19.34 8.25
C GLU A 318 24.62 -17.81 8.07
N ILE A 319 23.66 -17.04 8.57
CA ILE A 319 23.72 -15.58 8.55
C ILE A 319 24.87 -15.06 9.42
N ALA A 320 25.01 -15.55 10.65
CA ALA A 320 26.08 -15.15 11.56
C ALA A 320 27.46 -15.39 10.94
N GLU A 321 27.68 -16.55 10.29
CA GLU A 321 28.91 -16.87 9.60
C GLU A 321 29.20 -15.84 8.49
N ALA A 322 28.20 -15.51 7.66
CA ALA A 322 28.35 -14.51 6.61
C ALA A 322 28.70 -13.12 7.16
N LEU A 323 28.02 -12.68 8.23
CA LEU A 323 28.26 -11.38 8.86
C LEU A 323 29.67 -11.29 9.47
N GLY A 324 30.27 -12.40 9.87
CA GLY A 324 31.64 -12.47 10.34
C GLY A 324 32.71 -12.23 9.28
N THR A 325 32.34 -12.28 7.99
CA THR A 325 33.28 -12.10 6.88
C THR A 325 33.52 -10.64 6.49
N VAL A 326 32.81 -9.70 7.09
CA VAL A 326 32.93 -8.26 6.82
C VAL A 326 33.54 -7.54 8.02
N PRO A 327 34.33 -6.46 7.80
CA PRO A 327 34.97 -5.72 8.88
C PRO A 327 34.05 -4.76 9.62
N GLN A 328 32.85 -4.49 9.04
CA GLN A 328 31.85 -3.58 9.62
C GLN A 328 31.29 -4.12 10.94
N THR A 329 30.93 -3.24 11.86
CA THR A 329 30.08 -3.61 13.00
C THR A 329 28.64 -3.77 12.52
N VAL A 330 28.01 -4.91 12.83
CA VAL A 330 26.65 -5.22 12.40
C VAL A 330 25.71 -5.10 13.59
N PHE A 331 24.69 -4.24 13.48
CA PHE A 331 23.55 -4.25 14.40
C PHE A 331 22.46 -5.16 13.82
N TRP A 332 22.23 -6.29 14.47
CA TRP A 332 21.21 -7.26 14.05
C TRP A 332 20.04 -7.27 15.04
N ARG A 333 18.84 -6.88 14.56
CA ARG A 333 17.61 -7.04 15.33
C ARG A 333 17.24 -8.51 15.43
N TYR A 334 17.42 -9.07 16.62
CA TYR A 334 17.23 -10.50 16.88
C TYR A 334 16.79 -10.74 18.31
N THR A 335 15.71 -11.50 18.52
CA THR A 335 15.14 -11.80 19.86
C THR A 335 15.25 -13.27 20.23
N GLY A 336 15.62 -14.13 19.29
CA GLY A 336 15.85 -15.56 19.52
C GLY A 336 17.13 -15.84 20.32
N LYS A 337 17.38 -17.12 20.56
CA LYS A 337 18.63 -17.57 21.18
C LYS A 337 19.82 -17.21 20.29
N ALA A 338 20.85 -16.59 20.84
CA ALA A 338 22.04 -16.21 20.10
C ALA A 338 22.68 -17.42 19.40
N PRO A 339 23.06 -17.29 18.11
CA PRO A 339 23.78 -18.34 17.39
C PRO A 339 25.12 -18.65 18.10
N PRO A 340 25.47 -19.94 18.23
CA PRO A 340 26.73 -20.33 18.93
C PRO A 340 28.00 -19.84 18.22
N ASN A 341 27.90 -19.56 16.92
CA ASN A 341 28.98 -19.03 16.07
C ASN A 341 28.88 -17.51 15.86
N LEU A 342 28.22 -16.77 16.78
CA LEU A 342 28.06 -15.32 16.66
C LEU A 342 29.40 -14.60 16.61
N PRO A 343 29.71 -13.84 15.55
CA PRO A 343 30.99 -13.15 15.42
C PRO A 343 31.10 -11.93 16.37
N LYS A 344 32.33 -11.53 16.72
CA LYS A 344 32.59 -10.39 17.63
C LYS A 344 32.08 -9.05 17.08
N ASN A 345 32.05 -8.88 15.77
CA ASN A 345 31.58 -7.67 15.09
C ASN A 345 30.05 -7.57 15.03
N VAL A 346 29.28 -8.60 15.43
CA VAL A 346 27.82 -8.61 15.39
C VAL A 346 27.26 -8.31 16.78
N LYS A 347 26.34 -7.33 16.84
CA LYS A 347 25.62 -6.91 18.04
C LYS A 347 24.14 -7.27 17.88
N LEU A 348 23.65 -8.23 18.68
CA LEU A 348 22.25 -8.59 18.72
C LEU A 348 21.51 -7.58 19.60
N VAL A 349 20.41 -7.03 19.08
CA VAL A 349 19.56 -6.06 19.78
C VAL A 349 18.09 -6.43 19.60
N LYS A 350 17.29 -6.23 20.66
CA LYS A 350 15.86 -6.55 20.64
C LYS A 350 15.06 -5.56 19.79
N TRP A 351 15.47 -4.29 19.82
CA TRP A 351 14.86 -3.20 19.06
C TRP A 351 15.93 -2.23 18.58
N LEU A 352 15.82 -1.80 17.32
CA LEU A 352 16.72 -0.85 16.67
C LEU A 352 16.06 0.52 16.53
N PRO A 353 16.75 1.63 16.80
CA PRO A 353 16.43 2.93 16.24
C PRO A 353 16.85 2.93 14.76
N GLN A 354 16.07 2.20 13.91
CA GLN A 354 16.48 1.79 12.57
C GLN A 354 16.76 2.99 11.67
N ASN A 355 15.80 3.93 11.58
CA ASN A 355 15.96 5.10 10.72
C ASN A 355 17.12 5.99 11.19
N ASP A 356 17.30 6.17 12.50
CA ASP A 356 18.38 6.97 13.06
C ASP A 356 19.76 6.33 12.78
N LEU A 357 19.87 5.00 12.87
CA LEU A 357 21.08 4.27 12.46
C LEU A 357 21.34 4.37 10.96
N LEU A 358 20.31 4.28 10.12
CA LEU A 358 20.45 4.44 8.67
C LEU A 358 20.87 5.85 8.28
N ALA A 359 20.44 6.86 9.01
CA ALA A 359 20.82 8.26 8.80
C ALA A 359 22.28 8.56 9.19
N HIS A 360 22.92 7.68 10.00
CA HIS A 360 24.27 7.93 10.46
C HIS A 360 25.31 7.82 9.30
N PRO A 361 26.26 8.77 9.15
CA PRO A 361 27.23 8.80 8.03
C PRO A 361 28.14 7.57 7.92
N LYS A 362 28.30 6.82 9.01
CA LYS A 362 29.07 5.57 9.04
C LYS A 362 28.28 4.35 8.57
N THR A 363 27.00 4.46 8.22
CA THR A 363 26.21 3.34 7.72
C THR A 363 26.60 3.02 6.28
N ARG A 364 26.97 1.74 6.04
CA ARG A 364 27.48 1.26 4.77
C ARG A 364 26.47 0.44 3.98
N ALA A 365 25.63 -0.35 4.66
CA ALA A 365 24.61 -1.16 4.03
C ALA A 365 23.45 -1.45 4.99
N PHE A 366 22.30 -1.78 4.41
CA PHE A 366 21.11 -2.20 5.12
C PHE A 366 20.66 -3.58 4.63
N ILE A 367 20.64 -4.57 5.52
CA ILE A 367 20.05 -5.87 5.26
C ILE A 367 18.61 -5.80 5.75
N THR A 368 17.66 -5.99 4.83
CA THR A 368 16.23 -5.81 5.09
C THR A 368 15.39 -6.90 4.42
N HIS A 369 14.21 -7.15 4.96
CA HIS A 369 13.24 -8.03 4.31
C HIS A 369 12.51 -7.39 3.11
N GLY A 370 12.73 -6.10 2.83
CA GLY A 370 12.07 -5.42 1.71
C GLY A 370 10.68 -4.87 2.01
N GLY A 371 10.26 -4.82 3.27
CA GLY A 371 9.02 -4.13 3.65
C GLY A 371 9.07 -2.64 3.29
N SER A 372 7.97 -2.09 2.77
CA SER A 372 7.95 -0.73 2.20
C SER A 372 8.47 0.35 3.16
N HIS A 373 8.17 0.26 4.47
CA HIS A 373 8.65 1.20 5.47
C HIS A 373 10.19 1.26 5.50
N GLY A 374 10.85 0.10 5.69
CA GLY A 374 12.32 0.04 5.73
C GLY A 374 12.98 0.37 4.39
N VAL A 375 12.34 0.03 3.26
CA VAL A 375 12.88 0.40 1.93
C VAL A 375 12.91 1.91 1.76
N TYR A 376 11.86 2.63 2.17
CA TYR A 376 11.87 4.10 2.14
C TYR A 376 12.88 4.70 3.11
N GLU A 377 13.05 4.14 4.31
CA GLU A 377 14.13 4.57 5.22
C GLU A 377 15.52 4.40 4.56
N GLY A 378 15.75 3.28 3.85
CA GLY A 378 16.96 3.05 3.08
C GLY A 378 17.16 4.06 1.95
N ILE A 379 16.09 4.42 1.22
CA ILE A 379 16.11 5.42 0.15
C ILE A 379 16.39 6.81 0.74
N CYS A 380 15.63 7.24 1.76
CA CYS A 380 15.79 8.57 2.38
C CYS A 380 17.21 8.82 2.87
N ASN A 381 17.83 7.80 3.43
CA ASN A 381 19.18 7.88 3.99
C ASN A 381 20.28 7.45 2.99
N ALA A 382 19.91 7.20 1.74
CA ALA A 382 20.82 6.79 0.66
C ALA A 382 21.69 5.58 1.03
N VAL A 383 21.12 4.56 1.69
CA VAL A 383 21.83 3.35 2.13
C VAL A 383 21.54 2.19 1.17
N PRO A 384 22.56 1.61 0.51
CA PRO A 384 22.36 0.47 -0.39
C PRO A 384 21.91 -0.77 0.39
N MET A 385 21.09 -1.63 -0.26
CA MET A 385 20.35 -2.68 0.42
C MET A 385 20.73 -4.10 -0.04
N VAL A 386 20.75 -5.03 0.91
CA VAL A 386 20.63 -6.48 0.65
C VAL A 386 19.23 -6.90 1.09
N LEU A 387 18.43 -7.38 0.16
CA LEU A 387 17.01 -7.66 0.40
C LEU A 387 16.78 -9.16 0.53
N MET A 388 16.10 -9.55 1.60
CA MET A 388 15.74 -10.93 1.95
C MET A 388 14.22 -11.03 2.12
N PRO A 389 13.43 -10.95 1.03
CA PRO A 389 11.96 -10.93 1.12
C PRO A 389 11.42 -12.23 1.71
N LEU A 390 10.38 -12.13 2.51
CA LEU A 390 9.75 -13.22 3.24
C LEU A 390 8.30 -13.44 2.82
N PHE A 391 7.49 -12.36 2.74
CA PHE A 391 6.06 -12.43 2.44
C PHE A 391 5.50 -11.07 1.98
N GLY A 392 4.25 -11.07 1.51
CA GLY A 392 3.52 -9.85 1.16
C GLY A 392 4.16 -9.08 0.00
N ASP A 393 4.18 -7.77 0.08
CA ASP A 393 4.72 -6.85 -0.93
C ASP A 393 6.25 -6.82 -1.01
N GLN A 394 6.93 -7.59 -0.16
CA GLN A 394 8.39 -7.51 0.02
C GLN A 394 9.15 -7.95 -1.23
N MET A 395 8.68 -8.99 -1.94
CA MET A 395 9.29 -9.45 -3.18
C MET A 395 9.19 -8.39 -4.27
N ASP A 396 8.02 -7.78 -4.41
CA ASP A 396 7.80 -6.71 -5.40
C ASP A 396 8.67 -5.47 -5.08
N ASN A 397 8.77 -5.09 -3.80
CA ASN A 397 9.63 -3.99 -3.36
C ASN A 397 11.11 -4.31 -3.59
N ALA A 398 11.55 -5.53 -3.28
CA ALA A 398 12.91 -5.99 -3.55
C ALA A 398 13.23 -5.90 -5.04
N LYS A 399 12.31 -6.34 -5.91
CA LYS A 399 12.45 -6.24 -7.36
C LYS A 399 12.55 -4.80 -7.85
N ARG A 400 11.79 -3.87 -7.24
CA ARG A 400 11.88 -2.44 -7.54
C ARG A 400 13.25 -1.86 -7.19
N VAL A 401 13.79 -2.17 -6.01
CA VAL A 401 15.13 -1.72 -5.58
C VAL A 401 16.22 -2.31 -6.47
N GLU A 402 16.14 -3.61 -6.75
CA GLU A 402 17.11 -4.31 -7.61
C GLU A 402 17.11 -3.77 -9.04
N SER A 403 15.93 -3.55 -9.65
CA SER A 403 15.82 -3.02 -11.01
C SER A 403 16.38 -1.59 -11.15
N ARG A 404 16.49 -0.85 -10.06
CA ARG A 404 17.12 0.46 -9.99
C ARG A 404 18.62 0.41 -9.65
N GLY A 405 19.18 -0.80 -9.47
CA GLY A 405 20.57 -1.02 -9.13
C GLY A 405 20.97 -0.49 -7.74
N ALA A 406 20.02 -0.36 -6.83
CA ALA A 406 20.23 0.17 -5.48
C ALA A 406 20.38 -0.93 -4.41
N GLY A 407 20.29 -2.19 -4.80
CA GLY A 407 20.45 -3.34 -3.93
C GLY A 407 20.50 -4.67 -4.67
N LEU A 408 20.65 -5.74 -3.90
CA LEU A 408 20.65 -7.13 -4.34
C LEU A 408 19.62 -7.94 -3.57
N THR A 409 18.89 -8.80 -4.25
CA THR A 409 17.89 -9.69 -3.65
C THR A 409 18.45 -11.09 -3.46
N LEU A 410 18.23 -11.66 -2.28
CA LEU A 410 18.58 -13.03 -1.93
C LEU A 410 17.32 -13.83 -1.58
N ASN A 411 17.23 -15.05 -2.09
CA ASN A 411 16.19 -15.98 -1.64
C ASN A 411 16.58 -16.58 -0.29
N ILE A 412 15.87 -16.23 0.77
CA ILE A 412 16.22 -16.63 2.14
C ILE A 412 16.22 -18.14 2.36
N LEU A 413 15.48 -18.91 1.54
CA LEU A 413 15.43 -20.37 1.64
C LEU A 413 16.65 -21.04 1.01
N GLU A 414 17.16 -20.46 -0.07
CA GLU A 414 18.21 -21.06 -0.91
C GLU A 414 19.59 -20.46 -0.65
N MET A 415 19.64 -19.20 -0.13
CA MET A 415 20.90 -18.51 0.13
C MET A 415 21.79 -19.25 1.10
N THR A 416 23.08 -19.28 0.76
CA THR A 416 24.16 -19.77 1.61
C THR A 416 24.88 -18.63 2.34
N SER A 417 25.71 -18.94 3.33
CA SER A 417 26.61 -17.98 3.98
C SER A 417 27.48 -17.23 2.96
N SER A 418 27.95 -17.93 1.91
CA SER A 418 28.73 -17.32 0.81
C SER A 418 27.91 -16.30 0.00
N ASP A 419 26.67 -16.60 -0.31
CA ASP A 419 25.80 -15.70 -1.09
C ASP A 419 25.53 -14.40 -0.30
N ILE A 420 25.27 -14.50 0.98
CA ILE A 420 25.06 -13.35 1.86
C ILE A 420 26.34 -12.50 1.94
N SER A 421 27.48 -13.15 2.16
CA SER A 421 28.79 -12.50 2.23
C SER A 421 29.11 -11.75 0.92
N ASN A 422 28.90 -12.40 -0.23
CA ASN A 422 29.16 -11.82 -1.53
C ASN A 422 28.23 -10.64 -1.84
N ALA A 423 26.93 -10.77 -1.55
CA ALA A 423 25.97 -9.69 -1.74
C ALA A 423 26.31 -8.48 -0.86
N LEU A 424 26.66 -8.71 0.42
CA LEU A 424 27.02 -7.65 1.35
C LEU A 424 28.31 -6.93 0.92
N LYS A 425 29.34 -7.68 0.53
CA LYS A 425 30.59 -7.11 -0.01
C LYS A 425 30.35 -6.34 -1.29
N ALA A 426 29.49 -6.83 -2.18
CA ALA A 426 29.14 -6.15 -3.42
C ALA A 426 28.48 -4.79 -3.15
N VAL A 427 27.43 -4.73 -2.32
CA VAL A 427 26.71 -3.47 -2.07
C VAL A 427 27.55 -2.45 -1.28
N ILE A 428 28.56 -2.91 -0.48
CA ILE A 428 29.46 -2.03 0.27
C ILE A 428 30.59 -1.50 -0.64
N ASN A 429 31.22 -2.35 -1.46
CA ASN A 429 32.46 -2.03 -2.16
C ASN A 429 32.25 -1.55 -3.60
N ASP A 430 31.16 -1.93 -4.28
CA ASP A 430 30.87 -1.47 -5.64
C ASP A 430 30.07 -0.14 -5.56
N LYS A 431 30.75 0.93 -5.95
CA LYS A 431 30.24 2.30 -5.89
C LYS A 431 28.89 2.50 -6.58
N LYS A 432 28.58 1.66 -7.60
CA LYS A 432 27.33 1.78 -8.35
C LYS A 432 26.09 1.71 -7.47
N TYR A 433 26.09 0.86 -6.42
CA TYR A 433 24.95 0.74 -5.50
C TYR A 433 24.76 2.02 -4.70
N LYS A 434 25.86 2.59 -4.17
CA LYS A 434 25.80 3.87 -3.46
C LYS A 434 25.39 5.02 -4.36
N GLU A 435 25.92 5.10 -5.56
CA GLU A 435 25.59 6.13 -6.54
C GLU A 435 24.12 6.05 -6.96
N ASN A 436 23.61 4.85 -7.22
CA ASN A 436 22.22 4.65 -7.59
C ASN A 436 21.26 5.00 -6.44
N ILE A 437 21.53 4.52 -5.22
CA ILE A 437 20.64 4.84 -4.07
C ILE A 437 20.71 6.32 -3.71
N GLN A 438 21.88 6.98 -3.89
CA GLN A 438 22.01 8.42 -3.67
C GLN A 438 21.13 9.19 -4.66
N ARG A 439 21.16 8.82 -5.94
CA ARG A 439 20.29 9.42 -6.96
C ARG A 439 18.80 9.24 -6.63
N LEU A 440 18.41 8.04 -6.15
CA LEU A 440 17.04 7.81 -5.71
C LEU A 440 16.68 8.67 -4.49
N SER A 441 17.59 8.81 -3.54
CA SER A 441 17.41 9.67 -2.37
C SER A 441 17.24 11.14 -2.77
N ASP A 442 18.14 11.65 -3.62
CA ASP A 442 18.07 13.03 -4.08
C ASP A 442 16.74 13.35 -4.77
N LEU A 443 16.26 12.45 -5.65
CA LEU A 443 14.96 12.60 -6.30
C LEU A 443 13.80 12.48 -5.30
N HIS A 444 13.92 11.58 -4.33
CA HIS A 444 12.89 11.33 -3.33
C HIS A 444 12.72 12.52 -2.38
N LEU A 445 13.80 13.17 -2.01
CA LEU A 445 13.81 14.30 -1.07
C LEU A 445 13.50 15.66 -1.75
N ASP A 446 13.68 15.76 -3.07
CA ASP A 446 13.35 16.97 -3.84
C ASP A 446 11.85 17.07 -4.10
N ARG A 447 11.11 17.48 -3.06
CA ARG A 447 9.65 17.61 -3.08
C ARG A 447 9.20 18.96 -2.56
N PRO A 448 8.14 19.54 -3.15
CA PRO A 448 7.60 20.81 -2.70
C PRO A 448 6.95 20.75 -1.33
N ILE A 449 6.48 19.57 -0.90
CA ILE A 449 5.79 19.35 0.39
C ILE A 449 6.26 18.00 0.95
N HIS A 450 6.58 17.97 2.25
CA HIS A 450 6.90 16.71 2.92
C HIS A 450 5.70 15.75 2.89
N PRO A 451 5.87 14.46 2.60
CA PRO A 451 4.77 13.52 2.44
C PRO A 451 3.85 13.40 3.67
N LEU A 452 4.41 13.52 4.88
CA LEU A 452 3.63 13.50 6.11
C LEU A 452 2.75 14.76 6.25
N ASP A 453 3.28 15.94 5.91
CA ASP A 453 2.50 17.19 5.89
C ASP A 453 1.38 17.12 4.85
N LEU A 454 1.65 16.52 3.69
CA LEU A 454 0.65 16.29 2.65
C LEU A 454 -0.45 15.35 3.13
N ALA A 455 -0.09 14.25 3.83
CA ALA A 455 -1.06 13.33 4.40
C ALA A 455 -1.95 14.02 5.44
N VAL A 456 -1.35 14.77 6.37
CA VAL A 456 -2.06 15.55 7.40
C VAL A 456 -2.98 16.59 6.74
N HIS A 457 -2.51 17.30 5.73
CA HIS A 457 -3.33 18.27 4.98
C HIS A 457 -4.60 17.63 4.40
N TRP A 458 -4.49 16.46 3.77
CA TRP A 458 -5.64 15.79 3.17
C TRP A 458 -6.62 15.23 4.21
N VAL A 459 -6.13 14.76 5.37
CA VAL A 459 -7.00 14.38 6.48
C VAL A 459 -7.79 15.59 6.97
N GLU A 460 -7.11 16.72 7.24
CA GLU A 460 -7.76 17.98 7.64
C GLU A 460 -8.73 18.50 6.56
N PHE A 461 -8.38 18.35 5.28
CA PHE A 461 -9.25 18.72 4.16
C PHE A 461 -10.58 17.95 4.21
N VAL A 462 -10.50 16.62 4.34
CA VAL A 462 -11.68 15.76 4.41
C VAL A 462 -12.53 16.06 5.64
N MET A 463 -11.90 16.32 6.80
CA MET A 463 -12.61 16.74 8.03
C MET A 463 -13.37 18.06 7.83
N ARG A 464 -12.71 19.08 7.26
CA ARG A 464 -13.30 20.43 7.05
C ARG A 464 -14.42 20.44 6.02
N HIS A 465 -14.22 19.72 4.90
CA HIS A 465 -15.15 19.76 3.77
C HIS A 465 -16.13 18.59 3.75
N LYS A 466 -16.08 17.71 4.79
CA LYS A 466 -16.95 16.51 4.90
C LYS A 466 -16.83 15.61 3.68
N GLY A 467 -15.60 15.41 3.24
CA GLY A 467 -15.23 14.58 2.08
C GLY A 467 -14.50 15.32 0.98
N ALA A 468 -14.38 14.69 -0.18
CA ALA A 468 -13.74 15.25 -1.37
C ALA A 468 -14.51 14.90 -2.65
N PRO A 469 -15.81 15.23 -2.77
CA PRO A 469 -16.66 14.79 -3.90
C PRO A 469 -16.19 15.31 -5.26
N HIS A 470 -15.49 16.45 -5.28
CA HIS A 470 -14.90 17.04 -6.51
C HIS A 470 -13.77 16.21 -7.11
N LEU A 471 -13.20 15.27 -6.35
CA LEU A 471 -12.14 14.36 -6.82
C LEU A 471 -12.71 13.02 -7.32
N ARG A 472 -14.01 12.75 -7.09
CA ARG A 472 -14.66 11.51 -7.51
C ARG A 472 -14.96 11.55 -9.01
N PRO A 473 -14.40 10.63 -9.81
CA PRO A 473 -14.66 10.60 -11.24
C PRO A 473 -16.09 10.15 -11.54
N ALA A 474 -16.69 10.71 -12.61
CA ALA A 474 -18.01 10.29 -13.10
C ALA A 474 -18.06 8.81 -13.54
N ALA A 475 -16.90 8.18 -13.72
CA ALA A 475 -16.78 6.74 -13.99
C ALA A 475 -17.50 5.84 -12.97
N HIS A 476 -17.63 6.29 -11.72
CA HIS A 476 -18.37 5.58 -10.69
C HIS A 476 -19.87 5.47 -10.94
N ASP A 477 -20.43 6.35 -11.77
CA ASP A 477 -21.86 6.42 -12.10
C ASP A 477 -22.19 5.65 -13.38
N LEU A 478 -21.17 5.10 -14.07
CA LEU A 478 -21.30 4.34 -15.31
C LEU A 478 -21.26 2.82 -15.01
N ASN A 479 -22.11 2.07 -15.71
CA ASN A 479 -21.97 0.62 -15.75
C ASN A 479 -20.81 0.21 -16.67
N TRP A 480 -20.42 -1.07 -16.65
CA TRP A 480 -19.27 -1.59 -17.41
C TRP A 480 -19.40 -1.33 -18.93
N VAL A 481 -20.60 -1.45 -19.50
CA VAL A 481 -20.86 -1.21 -20.93
C VAL A 481 -20.64 0.27 -21.29
N GLN A 482 -21.16 1.17 -20.46
CA GLN A 482 -21.00 2.64 -20.62
C GLN A 482 -19.56 3.08 -20.39
N TYR A 483 -18.89 2.52 -19.36
CA TYR A 483 -17.49 2.84 -19.05
C TYR A 483 -16.56 2.55 -20.24
N HIS A 484 -16.80 1.44 -20.96
CA HIS A 484 -16.05 1.08 -22.16
C HIS A 484 -16.66 1.62 -23.46
N SER A 485 -17.70 2.44 -23.38
CA SER A 485 -18.41 3.02 -24.53
C SER A 485 -18.91 1.97 -25.54
N LEU A 486 -19.17 0.73 -25.08
CA LEU A 486 -19.61 -0.36 -25.96
C LEU A 486 -20.98 -0.11 -26.56
N ASP A 487 -21.87 0.57 -25.87
CA ASP A 487 -23.18 1.07 -26.36
C ASP A 487 -22.99 2.04 -27.53
N VAL A 488 -22.07 3.00 -27.38
CA VAL A 488 -21.76 3.97 -28.46
C VAL A 488 -21.10 3.27 -29.66
N ILE A 489 -20.12 2.38 -29.40
CA ILE A 489 -19.43 1.62 -30.44
C ILE A 489 -20.43 0.75 -31.22
N ALA A 490 -21.35 0.06 -30.52
CA ALA A 490 -22.37 -0.76 -31.13
C ALA A 490 -23.32 0.09 -32.00
N PHE A 491 -23.75 1.26 -31.49
CA PHE A 491 -24.57 2.20 -32.24
C PHE A 491 -23.87 2.68 -33.51
N LEU A 492 -22.64 3.15 -33.43
CA LEU A 492 -21.84 3.61 -34.56
C LEU A 492 -21.60 2.50 -35.59
N ALA A 493 -21.33 1.28 -35.14
CA ALA A 493 -21.19 0.12 -36.02
C ALA A 493 -22.51 -0.18 -36.77
N ALA A 494 -23.64 -0.14 -36.06
CA ALA A 494 -24.95 -0.36 -36.67
C ALA A 494 -25.27 0.72 -37.72
N VAL A 495 -25.03 2.00 -37.42
CA VAL A 495 -25.23 3.11 -38.38
C VAL A 495 -24.32 2.95 -39.60
N THR A 496 -23.05 2.57 -39.39
CA THR A 496 -22.10 2.34 -40.50
C THR A 496 -22.55 1.19 -41.39
N LEU A 497 -22.93 0.06 -40.79
CA LEU A 497 -23.43 -1.11 -41.53
C LEU A 497 -24.71 -0.78 -42.31
N LEU A 498 -25.63 -0.06 -41.70
CA LEU A 498 -26.87 0.39 -42.37
C LEU A 498 -26.54 1.31 -43.56
N SER A 499 -25.63 2.26 -43.36
CA SER A 499 -25.21 3.18 -44.43
C SER A 499 -24.53 2.43 -45.60
N LEU A 500 -23.66 1.47 -45.29
CA LEU A 500 -23.05 0.59 -46.31
C LEU A 500 -24.11 -0.25 -47.04
N PHE A 501 -25.05 -0.81 -46.31
CA PHE A 501 -26.17 -1.57 -46.90
C PHE A 501 -27.01 -0.72 -47.83
N ILE A 502 -27.40 0.49 -47.42
CA ILE A 502 -28.19 1.44 -48.26
C ILE A 502 -27.36 1.80 -49.49
N SER A 503 -26.09 2.16 -49.34
CA SER A 503 -25.18 2.50 -50.43
C SER A 503 -25.03 1.33 -51.42
N PHE A 504 -24.87 0.11 -50.93
CA PHE A 504 -24.80 -1.09 -51.75
C PHE A 504 -26.12 -1.33 -52.54
N LYS A 505 -27.27 -1.20 -51.87
CA LYS A 505 -28.60 -1.28 -52.53
C LYS A 505 -28.79 -0.20 -53.59
N CYS A 506 -28.40 1.05 -53.28
CA CYS A 506 -28.42 2.15 -54.24
C CYS A 506 -27.53 1.86 -55.47
N CYS A 507 -26.28 1.40 -55.25
CA CYS A 507 -25.40 1.03 -56.35
C CYS A 507 -25.96 -0.10 -57.19
N LEU A 508 -26.51 -1.16 -56.60
CA LEU A 508 -27.17 -2.24 -57.32
C LEU A 508 -28.39 -1.74 -58.14
N CYS A 509 -29.23 -0.86 -57.57
CA CYS A 509 -30.34 -0.25 -58.24
C CYS A 509 -29.88 0.59 -59.44
N CYS A 510 -28.86 1.43 -59.25
CA CYS A 510 -28.23 2.21 -60.33
C CYS A 510 -27.65 1.31 -61.43
N CYS A 511 -26.90 0.28 -61.08
CA CYS A 511 -26.37 -0.68 -62.04
C CYS A 511 -27.47 -1.39 -62.83
N ARG A 512 -28.55 -1.85 -62.18
CA ARG A 512 -29.70 -2.46 -62.84
C ARG A 512 -30.42 -1.48 -63.79
N ARG A 513 -30.57 -0.21 -63.40
CA ARG A 513 -31.25 0.81 -64.15
C ARG A 513 -30.49 1.30 -65.39
N PHE A 514 -29.15 1.41 -65.26
CA PHE A 514 -28.27 1.92 -66.33
C PHE A 514 -27.66 0.82 -67.21
N CYS A 515 -27.23 -0.31 -66.63
CA CYS A 515 -26.60 -1.36 -67.39
C CYS A 515 -27.59 -2.33 -68.07
N CYS A 516 -28.78 -2.62 -67.45
CA CYS A 516 -29.75 -3.53 -68.03
C CYS A 516 -30.68 -2.87 -69.04
N LYS A 517 -30.74 -1.51 -69.19
CA LYS A 517 -31.50 -0.83 -70.21
C LYS A 517 -30.86 -0.89 -71.61
N LYS A 518 -29.58 -1.20 -71.76
CA LYS A 518 -28.86 -1.27 -73.04
C LYS A 518 -29.07 -2.57 -73.80
N GLY A 519 -29.86 -3.53 -73.29
CA GLY A 519 -30.14 -4.82 -73.97
C GLY A 519 -31.50 -4.96 -74.65
N ARG A 520 -32.35 -3.88 -74.73
CA ARG A 520 -33.70 -3.98 -75.21
C ARG A 520 -34.02 -3.21 -76.52
N THR A 521 -32.99 -2.83 -77.31
CA THR A 521 -33.15 -2.25 -78.62
C THR A 521 -32.54 -3.16 -79.67
N GLY A 522 -33.31 -4.11 -80.21
CA GLY A 522 -32.91 -4.99 -81.28
C GLY A 522 -33.81 -6.17 -81.53
N LYS A 523 -35.17 -5.94 -81.66
CA LYS A 523 -35.99 -6.88 -82.42
C LYS A 523 -36.32 -6.25 -83.74
N ALA A 524 -35.56 -6.62 -84.76
CA ALA A 524 -35.80 -6.30 -86.12
C ALA A 524 -37.10 -7.01 -86.59
N THR A 525 -38.02 -6.25 -87.12
CA THR A 525 -39.22 -6.67 -87.84
C THR A 525 -38.82 -7.44 -89.09
N LYS A 526 -39.16 -8.74 -89.23
CA LYS A 526 -39.16 -9.47 -90.49
C LYS A 526 -40.36 -9.08 -91.26
N ALA A 527 -40.17 -8.35 -92.37
CA ALA A 527 -41.15 -8.13 -93.40
C ALA A 527 -41.37 -9.44 -94.16
N LYS A 528 -42.62 -9.88 -94.34
CA LYS A 528 -43.09 -10.87 -95.33
C LYS A 528 -43.19 -10.18 -96.69
N SER A 529 -42.54 -10.72 -97.70
CA SER A 529 -42.84 -10.46 -99.11
C SER A 529 -43.39 -11.75 -99.77
N HIS A 530 -44.34 -11.55 -100.56
CA HIS A 530 -44.98 -12.56 -101.45
C HIS A 530 -44.04 -13.28 -102.35
#